data_e3e23276910f8d35534e10c7b0ca7ea3
#
_entry.id   e3e23276910f8d35534e10c7b0ca7ea3
#
_cell.length_a   1.000
_cell.length_b   1.000
_cell.length_c   1.000
_cell.angle_alpha   90.00
_cell.angle_beta   90.00
_cell.angle_gamma   90.00
#
_symmetry.space_group_name_H-M   'P 1'
#
loop_
_entity.id
_entity.type
_entity.pdbx_description
1 polymer ?
#
loop_
_entity_poly.entity_id
_entity_poly.type
_entity_poly.pdbx_seq_one_letter_code
_entity_poly.pdbx_strand_id
1 'polypeptide(L)'
;LDYLNAPSGSSGIDFNALENAFKDGVRVFLFTNPGNPTGAVYSKKELEEIARLAKKYDVTLLADELYSRQIFDGREYHHMINEDVDFDKLITIMGPSKTESMSGFRLGIAYGSKQIIDRMEKLQAIVSLRAPGYNQAMLDLWFDEPEGWLEDRIKAHQEIRDDLVAKFRKVEGVKI
;
A
#
# COMPACT_ATOMS: atom_id res chain seq x y z
N LEU A 1 -5.50 -14.46 7.41
CA LEU A 1 -6.33 -13.72 6.44
C LEU A 1 -6.99 -14.74 5.49
N ASP A 2 -8.31 -14.79 5.49
CA ASP A 2 -9.07 -15.68 4.59
C ASP A 2 -9.55 -14.91 3.35
N TYR A 3 -8.64 -14.68 2.43
CA TYR A 3 -8.93 -13.92 1.22
C TYR A 3 -9.90 -14.62 0.27
N LEU A 4 -9.99 -15.96 0.34
CA LEU A 4 -10.84 -16.74 -0.56
C LEU A 4 -12.32 -16.66 -0.19
N ASN A 5 -12.62 -16.34 1.07
CA ASN A 5 -13.97 -16.22 1.60
C ASN A 5 -14.33 -14.79 2.03
N ALA A 6 -13.43 -13.82 1.82
CA ALA A 6 -13.72 -12.43 2.14
C ALA A 6 -14.88 -11.91 1.27
N PRO A 7 -15.79 -11.08 1.84
CA PRO A 7 -16.82 -10.41 1.06
C PRO A 7 -16.22 -9.61 -0.09
N SER A 8 -16.91 -9.55 -1.22
CA SER A 8 -16.47 -8.73 -2.34
C SER A 8 -16.28 -7.28 -1.90
N GLY A 9 -15.08 -6.73 -2.15
CA GLY A 9 -14.71 -5.36 -1.75
C GLY A 9 -14.12 -5.23 -0.35
N SER A 10 -13.97 -6.33 0.41
CA SER A 10 -13.23 -6.35 1.67
C SER A 10 -11.76 -6.67 1.44
N SER A 11 -10.89 -6.16 2.33
CA SER A 11 -9.47 -6.53 2.36
C SER A 11 -9.23 -7.96 2.87
N GLY A 12 -10.23 -8.59 3.47
CA GLY A 12 -10.11 -9.88 4.14
C GLY A 12 -9.41 -9.82 5.50
N ILE A 13 -9.23 -8.63 6.06
CA ILE A 13 -8.65 -8.47 7.40
C ILE A 13 -9.60 -8.98 8.48
N ASP A 14 -9.08 -9.78 9.41
CA ASP A 14 -9.77 -10.19 10.62
C ASP A 14 -9.44 -9.21 11.75
N PHE A 15 -10.37 -8.30 12.04
CA PHE A 15 -10.18 -7.28 13.07
C PHE A 15 -10.13 -7.86 14.49
N ASN A 16 -10.79 -9.00 14.74
CA ASN A 16 -10.70 -9.67 16.05
C ASN A 16 -9.29 -10.24 16.27
N ALA A 17 -8.74 -10.88 15.26
CA ALA A 17 -7.37 -11.38 15.30
C ALA A 17 -6.36 -10.22 15.42
N LEU A 18 -6.57 -9.12 14.69
CA LEU A 18 -5.73 -7.92 14.78
C LEU A 18 -5.76 -7.31 16.17
N GLU A 19 -6.96 -7.11 16.75
CA GLU A 19 -7.10 -6.54 18.09
C GLU A 19 -6.47 -7.45 19.15
N ASN A 20 -6.63 -8.76 19.03
CA ASN A 20 -5.99 -9.70 19.96
C ASN A 20 -4.48 -9.63 19.87
N ALA A 21 -3.90 -9.57 18.67
CA ALA A 21 -2.44 -9.41 18.51
C ALA A 21 -1.94 -8.12 19.17
N PHE A 22 -2.67 -7.02 19.07
CA PHE A 22 -2.32 -5.77 19.72
C PHE A 22 -2.42 -5.86 21.26
N LYS A 23 -3.45 -6.54 21.79
CA LYS A 23 -3.57 -6.85 23.22
C LYS A 23 -2.39 -7.69 23.72
N ASP A 24 -1.95 -8.65 22.94
CA ASP A 24 -0.85 -9.55 23.26
C ASP A 24 0.54 -8.89 23.14
N GLY A 25 0.58 -7.61 22.80
CA GLY A 25 1.81 -6.81 22.88
C GLY A 25 2.51 -6.53 21.56
N VAL A 26 1.89 -6.80 20.41
CA VAL A 26 2.40 -6.31 19.11
C VAL A 26 2.46 -4.77 19.14
N ARG A 27 3.59 -4.21 18.71
CA ARG A 27 3.86 -2.77 18.72
C ARG A 27 4.08 -2.17 17.35
N VAL A 28 4.17 -3.00 16.31
CA VAL A 28 4.30 -2.56 14.91
C VAL A 28 3.38 -3.40 14.05
N PHE A 29 2.56 -2.74 13.25
CA PHE A 29 1.73 -3.39 12.24
C PHE A 29 2.09 -2.87 10.86
N LEU A 30 2.58 -3.78 10.01
CA LEU A 30 2.87 -3.53 8.61
C LEU A 30 1.75 -4.13 7.76
N PHE A 31 1.22 -3.33 6.83
CA PHE A 31 0.25 -3.78 5.84
C PHE A 31 0.49 -3.10 4.49
N THR A 32 0.04 -3.75 3.42
CA THR A 32 0.11 -3.21 2.06
C THR A 32 -1.29 -2.86 1.58
N ASN A 33 -1.46 -1.65 1.03
CA ASN A 33 -2.71 -1.18 0.46
C ASN A 33 -2.44 -0.43 -0.86
N PRO A 34 -2.84 -0.96 -2.02
CA PRO A 34 -3.42 -2.30 -2.29
C PRO A 34 -2.50 -3.46 -1.93
N GLY A 35 -3.12 -4.58 -1.54
CA GLY A 35 -2.44 -5.77 -1.05
C GLY A 35 -1.65 -6.52 -2.13
N ASN A 36 -0.44 -6.94 -1.82
CA ASN A 36 0.34 -7.87 -2.61
C ASN A 36 0.49 -9.17 -1.81
N PRO A 37 0.07 -10.34 -2.31
CA PRO A 37 -0.33 -10.67 -3.70
C PRO A 37 -1.84 -10.58 -3.98
N THR A 38 -2.67 -10.17 -3.04
CA THR A 38 -4.13 -10.35 -3.09
C THR A 38 -4.85 -9.37 -4.01
N GLY A 39 -4.26 -8.20 -4.27
CA GLY A 39 -4.93 -7.10 -4.99
C GLY A 39 -6.06 -6.43 -4.19
N ALA A 40 -6.26 -6.82 -2.93
CA ALA A 40 -7.30 -6.23 -2.10
C ALA A 40 -7.02 -4.76 -1.80
N VAL A 41 -8.05 -3.92 -1.89
CA VAL A 41 -8.00 -2.50 -1.56
C VAL A 41 -8.83 -2.28 -0.29
N TYR A 42 -8.21 -1.71 0.73
CA TYR A 42 -8.90 -1.43 1.99
C TYR A 42 -9.94 -0.32 1.80
N SER A 43 -11.13 -0.54 2.33
CA SER A 43 -12.16 0.48 2.40
C SER A 43 -11.82 1.53 3.48
N LYS A 44 -12.42 2.72 3.37
CA LYS A 44 -12.28 3.76 4.40
C LYS A 44 -12.58 3.25 5.80
N LYS A 45 -13.68 2.48 5.96
CA LYS A 45 -14.06 1.90 7.26
C LYS A 45 -13.01 0.94 7.83
N GLU A 46 -12.36 0.15 6.99
CA GLU A 46 -11.28 -0.74 7.42
C GLU A 46 -10.06 0.06 7.88
N LEU A 47 -9.70 1.13 7.18
CA LEU A 47 -8.59 2.00 7.59
C LEU A 47 -8.92 2.77 8.88
N GLU A 48 -10.14 3.29 9.02
CA GLU A 48 -10.63 3.91 10.26
C GLU A 48 -10.51 2.96 11.46
N GLU A 49 -10.88 1.69 11.27
CA GLU A 49 -10.79 0.68 12.33
C GLU A 49 -9.33 0.32 12.66
N ILE A 50 -8.44 0.22 11.66
CA ILE A 50 -6.99 0.06 11.88
C ILE A 50 -6.45 1.24 12.69
N ALA A 51 -6.79 2.48 12.32
CA ALA A 51 -6.36 3.68 13.03
C ALA A 51 -6.82 3.67 14.49
N ARG A 52 -8.10 3.36 14.71
CA ARG A 52 -8.70 3.28 16.04
C ARG A 52 -8.01 2.25 16.94
N LEU A 53 -7.74 1.06 16.40
CA LEU A 53 -7.05 -0.01 17.15
C LEU A 53 -5.59 0.36 17.41
N ALA A 54 -4.89 0.92 16.43
CA ALA A 54 -3.50 1.34 16.59
C ALA A 54 -3.35 2.40 17.69
N LYS A 55 -4.23 3.42 17.71
CA LYS A 55 -4.26 4.43 18.79
C LYS A 55 -4.57 3.81 20.14
N LYS A 56 -5.56 2.92 20.21
CA LYS A 56 -5.98 2.27 21.46
C LYS A 56 -4.86 1.46 22.13
N TYR A 57 -4.02 0.80 21.33
CA TYR A 57 -2.97 -0.12 21.82
C TYR A 57 -1.55 0.42 21.65
N ASP A 58 -1.41 1.67 21.27
CA ASP A 58 -0.12 2.35 21.10
C ASP A 58 0.79 1.67 20.06
N VAL A 59 0.21 1.27 18.91
CA VAL A 59 0.87 0.53 17.83
C VAL A 59 1.36 1.48 16.74
N THR A 60 2.60 1.29 16.29
CA THR A 60 3.14 1.99 15.12
C THR A 60 2.66 1.31 13.84
N LEU A 61 2.14 2.10 12.91
CA LEU A 61 1.70 1.64 11.60
C LEU A 61 2.78 1.85 10.55
N LEU A 62 2.99 0.86 9.69
CA LEU A 62 3.77 0.98 8.48
C LEU A 62 2.86 0.63 7.30
N ALA A 63 2.43 1.64 6.56
CA ALA A 63 1.56 1.50 5.40
C ALA A 63 2.41 1.47 4.12
N ASP A 64 2.44 0.33 3.45
CA ASP A 64 3.04 0.19 2.12
C ASP A 64 1.98 0.49 1.06
N GLU A 65 2.09 1.68 0.45
CA GLU A 65 1.15 2.21 -0.54
C GLU A 65 1.74 2.24 -1.96
N LEU A 66 2.70 1.36 -2.26
CA LEU A 66 3.37 1.31 -3.56
C LEU A 66 2.42 1.10 -4.76
N TYR A 67 1.24 0.56 -4.55
CA TYR A 67 0.22 0.36 -5.58
C TYR A 67 -0.93 1.37 -5.52
N SER A 68 -0.84 2.41 -4.69
CA SER A 68 -1.94 3.38 -4.45
C SER A 68 -2.46 4.08 -5.72
N ARG A 69 -1.63 4.20 -6.75
CA ARG A 69 -2.00 4.79 -8.04
C ARG A 69 -2.50 3.76 -9.08
N GLN A 70 -2.62 2.47 -8.73
CA GLN A 70 -3.04 1.40 -9.64
C GLN A 70 -4.33 0.75 -9.12
N ILE A 71 -5.42 1.49 -9.13
CA ILE A 71 -6.71 1.07 -8.62
C ILE A 71 -7.64 0.73 -9.77
N PHE A 72 -8.25 -0.45 -9.72
CA PHE A 72 -9.16 -0.97 -10.76
C PHE A 72 -10.63 -0.77 -10.37
N ASP A 73 -11.52 -0.97 -11.35
CA ASP A 73 -12.98 -0.96 -11.18
C ASP A 73 -13.54 0.38 -10.68
N GLY A 74 -12.83 1.49 -10.89
CA GLY A 74 -13.26 2.81 -10.43
C GLY A 74 -13.39 2.94 -8.92
N ARG A 75 -12.72 2.07 -8.14
CA ARG A 75 -12.74 2.15 -6.68
C ARG A 75 -12.04 3.42 -6.19
N GLU A 76 -12.57 4.00 -5.14
CA GLU A 76 -11.89 5.07 -4.42
C GLU A 76 -10.76 4.49 -3.57
N TYR A 77 -9.59 5.14 -3.62
CA TYR A 77 -8.45 4.82 -2.80
C TYR A 77 -8.36 5.76 -1.60
N HIS A 78 -8.10 5.20 -0.43
CA HIS A 78 -7.94 5.96 0.80
C HIS A 78 -6.53 5.75 1.34
N HIS A 79 -5.85 6.87 1.62
CA HIS A 79 -4.52 6.85 2.24
C HIS A 79 -4.62 6.77 3.75
N MET A 80 -3.79 5.96 4.40
CA MET A 80 -3.79 5.82 5.86
C MET A 80 -3.53 7.14 6.59
N ILE A 81 -2.74 8.03 5.99
CA ILE A 81 -2.44 9.35 6.56
C ILE A 81 -3.66 10.27 6.69
N ASN A 82 -4.73 10.02 5.94
CA ASN A 82 -5.95 10.81 5.98
C ASN A 82 -6.91 10.36 7.10
N GLU A 83 -6.60 9.25 7.76
CA GLU A 83 -7.40 8.74 8.86
C GLU A 83 -6.95 9.34 10.21
N ASP A 84 -7.73 9.10 11.27
CA ASP A 84 -7.41 9.59 12.63
C ASP A 84 -6.27 8.78 13.27
N VAL A 85 -5.06 8.93 12.74
CA VAL A 85 -3.84 8.25 13.20
C VAL A 85 -2.98 9.16 14.07
N ASP A 86 -2.16 8.55 14.92
CA ASP A 86 -1.03 9.25 15.54
C ASP A 86 0.09 9.38 14.51
N PHE A 87 0.33 10.60 14.03
CA PHE A 87 1.34 10.89 13.01
C PHE A 87 2.76 10.52 13.46
N ASP A 88 3.04 10.57 14.76
CA ASP A 88 4.32 10.13 15.33
C ASP A 88 4.49 8.60 15.34
N LYS A 89 3.44 7.88 14.94
CA LYS A 89 3.40 6.41 14.84
C LYS A 89 2.97 5.91 13.46
N LEU A 90 3.01 6.77 12.46
CA LEU A 90 2.72 6.38 11.08
C LEU A 90 3.97 6.53 10.21
N ILE A 91 4.29 5.48 9.48
CA ILE A 91 5.26 5.48 8.39
C ILE A 91 4.51 5.05 7.13
N THR A 92 4.52 5.88 6.10
CA THR A 92 3.97 5.51 4.79
C THR A 92 5.10 5.38 3.78
N ILE A 93 5.06 4.34 2.97
CA ILE A 93 6.01 4.06 1.90
C ILE A 93 5.29 4.13 0.56
N MET A 94 5.83 4.91 -0.36
CA MET A 94 5.36 5.04 -1.74
C MET A 94 6.55 4.99 -2.70
N GLY A 95 6.26 4.83 -3.99
CA GLY A 95 7.32 4.89 -5.00
C GLY A 95 6.82 4.61 -6.41
N PRO A 96 7.58 5.08 -7.42
CA PRO A 96 7.20 4.98 -8.83
C PRO A 96 7.51 3.60 -9.44
N SER A 97 7.95 2.64 -8.63
CA SER A 97 8.42 1.34 -9.12
C SER A 97 7.34 0.50 -9.80
N LYS A 98 6.08 0.71 -9.48
CA LYS A 98 4.96 -0.13 -9.92
C LYS A 98 4.14 0.56 -11.01
N THR A 99 3.36 1.56 -10.66
CA THR A 99 2.48 2.27 -11.60
C THR A 99 3.27 2.88 -12.75
N GLU A 100 4.40 3.49 -12.49
CA GLU A 100 5.24 4.17 -13.47
C GLU A 100 6.27 3.24 -14.15
N SER A 101 6.34 1.96 -13.76
CA SER A 101 7.34 0.99 -14.25
C SER A 101 8.79 1.42 -14.03
N MET A 102 9.05 2.22 -13.02
CA MET A 102 10.37 2.77 -12.71
C MET A 102 11.17 1.91 -11.72
N SER A 103 10.89 0.61 -11.64
CA SER A 103 11.55 -0.30 -10.69
C SER A 103 13.08 -0.36 -10.86
N GLY A 104 13.60 -0.14 -12.08
CA GLY A 104 15.03 -0.11 -12.39
C GLY A 104 15.77 1.05 -11.73
N PHE A 105 15.09 2.17 -11.41
CA PHE A 105 15.69 3.32 -10.74
C PHE A 105 15.90 3.10 -9.24
N ARG A 106 15.35 2.04 -8.65
CA ARG A 106 15.51 1.70 -7.23
C ARG A 106 15.15 2.86 -6.30
N LEU A 107 14.03 3.54 -6.59
CA LEU A 107 13.53 4.67 -5.82
C LEU A 107 12.28 4.29 -5.03
N GLY A 108 12.19 4.85 -3.85
CA GLY A 108 11.01 4.88 -3.00
C GLY A 108 11.12 6.07 -2.06
N ILE A 109 10.00 6.53 -1.59
CA ILE A 109 9.92 7.55 -0.55
C ILE A 109 9.25 6.97 0.68
N ALA A 110 9.74 7.36 1.85
CA ALA A 110 9.06 7.15 3.11
C ALA A 110 8.73 8.52 3.71
N TYR A 111 7.54 8.67 4.23
CA TYR A 111 7.13 9.87 4.92
C TYR A 111 6.42 9.54 6.24
N GLY A 112 6.55 10.46 7.19
CA GLY A 112 6.07 10.34 8.54
C GLY A 112 6.54 11.53 9.36
N SER A 113 6.43 11.49 10.68
CA SER A 113 6.92 12.56 11.53
C SER A 113 8.43 12.75 11.39
N LYS A 114 8.87 13.98 11.65
CA LYS A 114 10.30 14.31 11.61
C LYS A 114 11.15 13.35 12.47
N GLN A 115 10.63 12.95 13.63
CA GLN A 115 11.34 12.05 14.54
C GLN A 115 11.58 10.67 13.91
N ILE A 116 10.59 10.13 13.20
CA ILE A 116 10.71 8.85 12.49
C ILE A 116 11.70 8.99 11.34
N ILE A 117 11.53 10.01 10.50
CA ILE A 117 12.34 10.20 9.29
C ILE A 117 13.82 10.44 9.66
N ASP A 118 14.12 11.24 10.68
CA ASP A 118 15.49 11.45 11.17
C ASP A 118 16.16 10.12 11.60
N ARG A 119 15.40 9.19 12.17
CA ARG A 119 15.92 7.86 12.54
C ARG A 119 16.14 6.98 11.33
N MET A 120 15.19 6.97 10.38
CA MET A 120 15.30 6.21 9.14
C MET A 120 16.50 6.69 8.31
N GLU A 121 16.72 7.99 8.20
CA GLU A 121 17.85 8.57 7.48
C GLU A 121 19.19 8.12 8.08
N LYS A 122 19.33 8.12 9.40
CA LYS A 122 20.54 7.64 10.09
C LYS A 122 20.79 6.16 9.84
N LEU A 123 19.75 5.33 9.89
CA LEU A 123 19.86 3.90 9.61
C LEU A 123 20.22 3.65 8.15
N GLN A 124 19.57 4.33 7.23
CA GLN A 124 19.86 4.20 5.80
C GLN A 124 21.31 4.56 5.47
N ALA A 125 21.84 5.61 6.08
CA ALA A 125 23.24 6.02 5.88
C ALA A 125 24.25 4.93 6.26
N ILE A 126 23.87 3.99 7.15
CA ILE A 126 24.72 2.88 7.57
C ILE A 126 24.48 1.63 6.71
N VAL A 127 23.22 1.32 6.41
CA VAL A 127 22.81 0.05 5.80
C VAL A 127 23.00 0.03 4.28
N SER A 128 22.58 1.08 3.57
CA SER A 128 22.55 1.09 2.11
C SER A 128 22.98 2.41 1.47
N LEU A 129 23.40 3.37 2.26
CA LEU A 129 23.62 4.74 1.83
C LEU A 129 22.35 5.40 1.27
N ARG A 130 22.47 6.60 0.72
CA ARG A 130 21.35 7.29 0.07
C ARG A 130 21.19 6.82 -1.37
N ALA A 131 19.99 6.92 -1.90
CA ALA A 131 19.78 6.75 -3.33
C ALA A 131 20.64 7.73 -4.12
N PRO A 132 21.28 7.31 -5.24
CA PRO A 132 22.08 8.21 -6.06
C PRO A 132 21.30 9.45 -6.52
N GLY A 133 21.95 10.61 -6.54
CA GLY A 133 21.30 11.88 -6.87
C GLY A 133 20.62 11.87 -8.26
N TYR A 134 21.24 11.23 -9.24
CA TYR A 134 20.64 11.08 -10.57
C TYR A 134 19.37 10.22 -10.57
N ASN A 135 19.26 9.23 -9.68
CA ASN A 135 18.01 8.48 -9.52
C ASN A 135 16.96 9.35 -8.83
N GLN A 136 17.36 10.14 -7.81
CA GLN A 136 16.44 11.03 -7.13
C GLN A 136 15.85 12.10 -8.05
N ALA A 137 16.62 12.59 -9.03
CA ALA A 137 16.14 13.55 -10.03
C ALA A 137 14.96 13.01 -10.86
N MET A 138 14.79 11.69 -10.95
CA MET A 138 13.61 11.09 -11.59
C MET A 138 12.31 11.32 -10.83
N LEU A 139 12.38 11.67 -9.54
CA LEU A 139 11.19 12.00 -8.75
C LEU A 139 10.56 13.33 -9.18
N ASP A 140 11.31 14.21 -9.84
CA ASP A 140 10.79 15.46 -10.39
C ASP A 140 9.75 15.22 -11.51
N LEU A 141 9.83 14.05 -12.15
CA LEU A 141 8.88 13.63 -13.19
C LEU A 141 7.71 12.80 -12.63
N TRP A 142 7.79 12.40 -11.37
CA TRP A 142 6.73 11.62 -10.73
C TRP A 142 5.55 12.55 -10.44
N PHE A 143 4.38 12.17 -10.89
CA PHE A 143 3.15 12.97 -10.92
C PHE A 143 3.08 14.07 -12.01
N ASP A 144 4.08 14.16 -12.89
CA ASP A 144 4.11 15.07 -14.04
C ASP A 144 3.94 14.31 -15.36
N GLU A 145 3.14 13.25 -15.36
CA GLU A 145 2.80 12.48 -16.54
C GLU A 145 1.81 13.25 -17.45
N PRO A 146 1.81 12.96 -18.77
CA PRO A 146 0.84 13.54 -19.68
C PRO A 146 -0.61 13.26 -19.26
N GLU A 147 -1.51 14.18 -19.58
CA GLU A 147 -2.95 14.02 -19.32
C GLU A 147 -3.47 12.70 -19.91
N GLY A 148 -4.24 11.94 -19.11
CA GLY A 148 -4.82 10.65 -19.48
C GLY A 148 -3.85 9.47 -19.42
N TRP A 149 -2.56 9.68 -19.22
CA TRP A 149 -1.56 8.59 -19.21
C TRP A 149 -1.83 7.56 -18.10
N LEU A 150 -2.17 8.02 -16.91
CA LEU A 150 -2.43 7.15 -15.78
C LEU A 150 -3.70 6.33 -15.99
N GLU A 151 -4.76 6.97 -16.46
CA GLU A 151 -6.04 6.34 -16.76
C GLU A 151 -5.92 5.26 -17.82
N ASP A 152 -5.23 5.56 -18.93
CA ASP A 152 -4.98 4.60 -20.01
C ASP A 152 -4.16 3.41 -19.51
N ARG A 153 -3.18 3.66 -18.66
CA ARG A 153 -2.35 2.61 -18.08
C ARG A 153 -3.14 1.72 -17.14
N ILE A 154 -3.97 2.29 -16.25
CA ILE A 154 -4.85 1.54 -15.36
C ILE A 154 -5.80 0.69 -16.18
N LYS A 155 -6.43 1.27 -17.21
CA LYS A 155 -7.35 0.57 -18.11
C LYS A 155 -6.67 -0.62 -18.80
N ALA A 156 -5.48 -0.43 -19.36
CA ALA A 156 -4.74 -1.51 -20.01
C ALA A 156 -4.44 -2.69 -19.05
N HIS A 157 -4.02 -2.39 -17.81
CA HIS A 157 -3.79 -3.43 -16.81
C HIS A 157 -5.09 -4.11 -16.35
N GLN A 158 -6.17 -3.37 -16.23
CA GLN A 158 -7.48 -3.92 -15.89
C GLN A 158 -7.98 -4.87 -16.97
N GLU A 159 -7.84 -4.52 -18.25
CA GLU A 159 -8.20 -5.37 -19.39
C GLU A 159 -7.42 -6.70 -19.36
N ILE A 160 -6.11 -6.66 -19.05
CA ILE A 160 -5.30 -7.88 -18.88
C ILE A 160 -5.82 -8.75 -17.74
N ARG A 161 -6.13 -8.15 -16.58
CA ARG A 161 -6.70 -8.86 -15.43
C ARG A 161 -8.02 -9.52 -15.82
N ASP A 162 -8.90 -8.78 -16.45
CA ASP A 162 -10.26 -9.26 -16.80
C ASP A 162 -10.20 -10.40 -17.81
N ASP A 163 -9.33 -10.32 -18.81
CA ASP A 163 -9.08 -11.40 -19.74
C ASP A 163 -8.55 -12.67 -19.05
N LEU A 164 -7.58 -12.51 -18.15
CA LEU A 164 -7.05 -13.62 -17.35
C LEU A 164 -8.15 -14.28 -16.50
N VAL A 165 -8.91 -13.49 -15.76
CA VAL A 165 -10.01 -13.96 -14.92
C VAL A 165 -11.05 -14.70 -15.76
N ALA A 166 -11.43 -14.15 -16.93
CA ALA A 166 -12.37 -14.79 -17.83
C ALA A 166 -11.87 -16.15 -18.37
N LYS A 167 -10.57 -16.27 -18.61
CA LYS A 167 -9.94 -17.53 -19.04
C LYS A 167 -9.89 -18.55 -17.91
N PHE A 168 -9.44 -18.15 -16.72
CA PHE A 168 -9.32 -19.06 -15.56
C PHE A 168 -10.68 -19.57 -15.08
N ARG A 169 -11.75 -18.76 -15.14
CA ARG A 169 -13.11 -19.20 -14.79
C ARG A 169 -13.63 -20.37 -15.64
N LYS A 170 -13.00 -20.64 -16.81
CA LYS A 170 -13.35 -21.77 -17.68
C LYS A 170 -12.58 -23.05 -17.32
N VAL A 171 -11.63 -22.98 -16.41
CA VAL A 171 -10.80 -24.12 -16.01
C VAL A 171 -11.47 -24.80 -14.81
N GLU A 172 -11.80 -26.08 -14.96
CA GLU A 172 -12.43 -26.87 -13.89
C GLU A 172 -11.49 -26.98 -12.67
N GLY A 173 -12.04 -26.83 -11.47
CA GLY A 173 -11.30 -26.93 -10.22
C GLY A 173 -10.52 -25.65 -9.82
N VAL A 174 -10.54 -24.59 -10.64
CA VAL A 174 -9.96 -23.30 -10.30
C VAL A 174 -11.04 -22.40 -9.69
N LYS A 175 -10.76 -21.90 -8.49
CA LYS A 175 -11.58 -20.87 -7.82
C LYS A 175 -10.85 -19.53 -7.92
N ILE A 176 -11.56 -18.50 -8.40
CA ILE A 176 -11.06 -17.13 -8.58
C ILE A 176 -12.03 -16.16 -7.90
#